data_6079b10d6acfbc1a7cc831be6599c890
#
_entry.id   6079b10d6acfbc1a7cc831be6599c890
#
_cell.length_a   1.000
_cell.length_b   1.000
_cell.length_c   1.000
_cell.angle_alpha   90.00
_cell.angle_beta   90.00
_cell.angle_gamma   90.00
#
_symmetry.space_group_name_H-M   'P 1'
#
loop_
_entity.id
_entity.type
_entity.pdbx_description
1 polymer ?
#
loop_
_entity_poly.entity_id
_entity_poly.type
_entity_poly.pdbx_seq_one_letter_code
_entity_poly.pdbx_strand_id
1 'polypeptide(L)'
;SRGLGDVYKRQGLVDLFAPGTNCMEPFLERGMEGLWTYYCTGQWKEVSNRFMAMPSARTRILGVQLYLYKISGFLHWGFNFYNSQYSIKHINPYAVTDAGEAFPSGDAFLVYPGEGGVPEESIRLMLMQQVMQDVRAFELLESLVGREKVCEIIAEGTDEPITFKRYPKEKEWLLALRERVNAEIEKAIVKQ
;
A
#
# COMPACT_ATOMS: atom_id res chain seq x y z
N SER A 1 -19.10 -8.02 3.77
CA SER A 1 -19.99 -8.32 4.90
C SER A 1 -19.30 -7.97 6.22
N ARG A 2 -19.63 -6.78 6.75
CA ARG A 2 -19.01 -6.22 7.97
C ARG A 2 -19.21 -7.06 9.25
N GLY A 3 -20.12 -8.02 9.26
CA GLY A 3 -20.45 -8.82 10.45
C GLY A 3 -19.82 -10.21 10.52
N LEU A 4 -19.46 -10.79 9.39
CA LEU A 4 -18.92 -12.16 9.36
C LEU A 4 -17.50 -12.25 9.94
N GLY A 5 -16.62 -11.28 9.67
CA GLY A 5 -15.27 -11.26 10.22
C GLY A 5 -15.23 -11.29 11.75
N ASP A 6 -16.10 -10.53 12.40
CA ASP A 6 -16.23 -10.49 13.86
C ASP A 6 -16.70 -11.82 14.48
N VAL A 7 -17.67 -12.45 13.82
CA VAL A 7 -18.20 -13.73 14.28
C VAL A 7 -17.12 -14.80 14.21
N TYR A 8 -16.37 -14.85 13.11
CA TYR A 8 -15.30 -15.84 12.94
C TYR A 8 -14.14 -15.64 13.91
N LYS A 9 -13.75 -14.39 14.22
CA LYS A 9 -12.70 -14.13 15.21
C LYS A 9 -13.14 -14.51 16.62
N ARG A 10 -14.36 -14.14 17.02
CA ARG A 10 -14.92 -14.52 18.33
C ARG A 10 -15.03 -16.03 18.52
N GLN A 11 -15.16 -16.77 17.43
CA GLN A 11 -15.22 -18.23 17.42
C GLN A 11 -13.84 -18.90 17.31
N GLY A 12 -12.74 -18.13 17.19
CA GLY A 12 -11.40 -18.68 16.98
C GLY A 12 -11.21 -19.40 15.65
N LEU A 13 -12.06 -19.09 14.65
CA LEU A 13 -12.04 -19.74 13.35
C LEU A 13 -11.13 -19.07 12.32
N VAL A 14 -10.68 -17.85 12.59
CA VAL A 14 -9.79 -17.08 11.70
C VAL A 14 -8.74 -16.38 12.53
N ASP A 15 -7.48 -16.71 12.28
CA ASP A 15 -6.33 -16.12 12.98
C ASP A 15 -5.87 -14.81 12.35
N LEU A 16 -6.01 -14.68 11.03
CA LEU A 16 -5.52 -13.53 10.27
C LEU A 16 -6.64 -12.90 9.45
N PHE A 17 -6.79 -11.58 9.61
CA PHE A 17 -7.73 -10.78 8.83
C PHE A 17 -7.00 -9.91 7.82
N ALA A 18 -7.53 -9.88 6.59
CA ALA A 18 -7.06 -9.02 5.52
C ALA A 18 -8.24 -8.22 4.92
N PRO A 19 -8.77 -7.21 5.61
CA PRO A 19 -9.81 -6.34 5.04
C PRO A 19 -9.23 -5.49 3.91
N GLY A 20 -10.07 -5.15 2.92
CA GLY A 20 -9.69 -4.19 1.90
C GLY A 20 -9.42 -2.80 2.49
N THR A 21 -8.51 -2.03 1.89
CA THR A 21 -8.12 -0.69 2.36
C THR A 21 -9.30 0.25 2.58
N ASN A 22 -10.39 0.09 1.82
CA ASN A 22 -11.62 0.86 1.97
C ASN A 22 -12.51 0.42 3.15
N CYS A 23 -12.17 -0.67 3.84
CA CYS A 23 -12.93 -1.27 4.93
C CYS A 23 -12.11 -1.44 6.21
N MET A 24 -11.00 -0.74 6.36
CA MET A 24 -10.08 -0.90 7.50
C MET A 24 -10.63 -0.31 8.80
N GLU A 25 -11.35 0.81 8.75
CA GLU A 25 -11.76 1.56 9.94
C GLU A 25 -12.43 0.70 11.02
N PRO A 26 -13.42 -0.18 10.74
CA PRO A 26 -14.08 -0.96 11.78
C PRO A 26 -13.15 -1.93 12.54
N PHE A 27 -12.05 -2.33 11.93
CA PHE A 27 -11.04 -3.20 12.55
C PHE A 27 -10.08 -2.39 13.42
N LEU A 28 -9.66 -1.21 12.92
CA LEU A 28 -8.78 -0.29 13.64
C LEU A 28 -9.45 0.31 14.87
N GLU A 29 -10.72 0.74 14.78
CA GLU A 29 -11.52 1.25 15.90
C GLU A 29 -11.67 0.23 17.05
N ARG A 30 -11.56 -1.05 16.75
CA ARG A 30 -11.60 -2.14 17.74
C ARG A 30 -10.22 -2.49 18.30
N GLY A 31 -9.18 -1.76 17.93
CA GLY A 31 -7.80 -2.02 18.37
C GLY A 31 -7.27 -3.37 17.92
N MET A 32 -7.71 -3.89 16.77
CA MET A 32 -7.23 -5.19 16.27
C MET A 32 -5.79 -5.06 15.77
N GLU A 33 -4.92 -5.92 16.28
CA GLU A 33 -3.52 -5.99 15.89
C GLU A 33 -3.25 -7.14 14.90
N GLY A 34 -2.08 -7.10 14.24
CA GLY A 34 -1.65 -8.15 13.31
C GLY A 34 -2.46 -8.21 12.02
N LEU A 35 -3.16 -7.12 11.68
CA LEU A 35 -3.96 -7.05 10.47
C LEU A 35 -3.10 -7.09 9.22
N TRP A 36 -3.58 -7.78 8.21
CA TRP A 36 -3.20 -7.59 6.82
C TRP A 36 -4.19 -6.65 6.15
N THR A 37 -3.84 -6.13 4.99
CA THR A 37 -4.77 -5.40 4.13
C THR A 37 -4.49 -5.70 2.66
N TYR A 38 -5.42 -5.34 1.79
CA TYR A 38 -5.27 -5.46 0.35
C TYR A 38 -6.02 -4.34 -0.37
N TYR A 39 -5.64 -4.13 -1.60
CA TYR A 39 -6.48 -3.49 -2.59
C TYR A 39 -6.51 -4.31 -3.88
N CYS A 40 -7.52 -4.08 -4.69
CA CYS A 40 -7.69 -4.65 -6.03
C CYS A 40 -8.65 -3.77 -6.85
N THR A 41 -9.36 -4.32 -7.79
CA THR A 41 -10.32 -3.61 -8.66
C THR A 41 -11.35 -2.75 -7.92
N GLY A 42 -11.76 -3.15 -6.72
CA GLY A 42 -12.81 -2.48 -5.94
C GLY A 42 -12.35 -1.30 -5.08
N GLN A 43 -11.06 -1.09 -4.90
CA GLN A 43 -10.49 -0.04 -4.07
C GLN A 43 -9.95 1.10 -4.94
N TRP A 44 -10.80 2.06 -5.34
CA TRP A 44 -10.40 3.07 -6.34
C TRP A 44 -10.76 4.52 -6.02
N LYS A 45 -11.76 4.80 -5.18
CA LYS A 45 -12.21 6.16 -4.90
C LYS A 45 -11.25 6.93 -4.00
N GLU A 46 -11.49 6.91 -2.70
CA GLU A 46 -10.72 7.68 -1.73
C GLU A 46 -9.39 7.00 -1.39
N VAL A 47 -9.34 5.67 -1.44
CA VAL A 47 -8.19 4.87 -0.99
C VAL A 47 -7.06 4.82 -2.02
N SER A 48 -5.87 4.49 -1.55
CA SER A 48 -4.70 4.22 -2.39
C SER A 48 -4.92 2.99 -3.27
N ASN A 49 -4.31 3.00 -4.44
CA ASN A 49 -4.19 1.85 -5.32
C ASN A 49 -3.04 2.09 -6.33
N ARG A 50 -2.80 1.14 -7.23
CA ARG A 50 -1.71 1.15 -8.20
C ARG A 50 -2.17 1.14 -9.66
N PHE A 51 -3.37 1.61 -9.96
CA PHE A 51 -3.86 1.70 -11.34
C PHE A 51 -3.03 2.66 -12.18
N MET A 52 -2.92 2.42 -13.46
CA MET A 52 -2.20 3.30 -14.39
C MET A 52 -2.74 4.73 -14.40
N ALA A 53 -4.04 4.90 -14.21
CA ALA A 53 -4.69 6.21 -14.15
C ALA A 53 -4.49 6.96 -12.83
N MET A 54 -3.90 6.31 -11.80
CA MET A 54 -3.69 6.96 -10.51
C MET A 54 -2.33 7.67 -10.46
N PRO A 55 -2.27 8.88 -9.90
CA PRO A 55 -0.99 9.54 -9.61
C PRO A 55 -0.10 8.66 -8.71
N SER A 56 1.20 8.66 -8.96
CA SER A 56 2.20 7.85 -8.24
C SER A 56 2.18 8.08 -6.73
N ALA A 57 1.90 9.30 -6.28
CA ALA A 57 1.76 9.60 -4.85
C ALA A 57 0.66 8.78 -4.17
N ARG A 58 -0.44 8.50 -4.88
CA ARG A 58 -1.53 7.65 -4.37
C ARG A 58 -1.17 6.17 -4.27
N THR A 59 -0.18 5.71 -4.99
CA THR A 59 0.38 4.37 -4.79
C THR A 59 1.33 4.35 -3.59
N ARG A 60 2.24 5.34 -3.52
CA ARG A 60 3.31 5.38 -2.52
C ARG A 60 2.81 5.65 -1.10
N ILE A 61 1.70 6.39 -0.90
CA ILE A 61 1.13 6.65 0.42
C ILE A 61 0.85 5.38 1.24
N LEU A 62 0.69 4.26 0.56
CA LEU A 62 0.47 2.97 1.22
C LEU A 62 1.54 2.68 2.28
N GLY A 63 2.81 3.03 2.05
CA GLY A 63 3.89 2.82 3.04
C GLY A 63 3.64 3.55 4.36
N VAL A 64 3.19 4.79 4.28
CA VAL A 64 2.80 5.57 5.47
C VAL A 64 1.62 4.93 6.20
N GLN A 65 0.61 4.49 5.45
CA GLN A 65 -0.58 3.85 6.01
C GLN A 65 -0.24 2.51 6.68
N LEU A 66 0.58 1.67 6.05
CA LEU A 66 1.04 0.40 6.63
C LEU A 66 1.79 0.63 7.94
N TYR A 67 2.71 1.60 7.98
CA TYR A 67 3.45 1.93 9.19
C TYR A 67 2.54 2.48 10.29
N LEU A 68 1.75 3.52 10.02
CA LEU A 68 0.89 4.17 11.03
C LEU A 68 -0.05 3.20 11.72
N TYR A 69 -0.59 2.25 10.99
CA TYR A 69 -1.58 1.30 11.50
C TYR A 69 -1.00 -0.07 11.87
N LYS A 70 0.33 -0.20 11.91
CA LYS A 70 1.03 -1.46 12.26
C LYS A 70 0.50 -2.66 11.46
N ILE A 71 0.29 -2.44 10.16
CA ILE A 71 -0.22 -3.49 9.28
C ILE A 71 0.91 -4.49 9.01
N SER A 72 0.66 -5.75 9.37
CA SER A 72 1.66 -6.83 9.32
C SER A 72 1.89 -7.39 7.92
N GLY A 73 0.97 -7.17 6.99
CA GLY A 73 1.11 -7.67 5.63
C GLY A 73 0.19 -6.99 4.63
N PHE A 74 0.63 -6.98 3.40
CA PHE A 74 -0.12 -6.43 2.28
C PHE A 74 -0.25 -7.48 1.17
N LEU A 75 -1.45 -7.63 0.63
CA LEU A 75 -1.77 -8.58 -0.41
C LEU A 75 -2.27 -7.86 -1.66
N HIS A 76 -1.85 -8.33 -2.81
CA HIS A 76 -2.48 -8.03 -4.09
C HIS A 76 -2.50 -9.29 -4.96
N TRP A 77 -3.61 -9.52 -5.66
CA TRP A 77 -3.83 -10.74 -6.44
C TRP A 77 -3.02 -10.78 -7.74
N GLY A 78 -2.82 -9.63 -8.40
CA GLY A 78 -2.25 -9.53 -9.74
C GLY A 78 -0.80 -9.05 -9.71
N PHE A 79 0.13 -9.91 -10.10
CA PHE A 79 1.54 -9.56 -10.30
C PHE A 79 1.94 -9.65 -11.77
N ASN A 80 1.56 -10.74 -12.44
CA ASN A 80 1.87 -11.06 -13.83
C ASN A 80 0.70 -11.81 -14.53
N PHE A 81 -0.52 -11.38 -14.23
CA PHE A 81 -1.70 -11.98 -14.82
C PHE A 81 -1.96 -11.40 -16.22
N TYR A 82 -1.63 -12.18 -17.26
CA TYR A 82 -1.74 -11.79 -18.67
C TYR A 82 -2.87 -12.55 -19.36
N ASN A 83 -4.04 -12.54 -18.75
CA ASN A 83 -5.22 -13.18 -19.30
C ASN A 83 -6.44 -12.23 -19.23
N SER A 84 -7.45 -12.49 -20.05
CA SER A 84 -8.77 -11.91 -19.88
C SER A 84 -9.43 -12.43 -18.60
N GLN A 85 -10.53 -11.80 -18.20
CA GLN A 85 -11.31 -12.26 -17.06
C GLN A 85 -11.64 -13.76 -17.19
N TYR A 86 -11.58 -14.46 -16.06
CA TYR A 86 -11.76 -15.93 -15.96
C TYR A 86 -10.73 -16.75 -16.75
N SER A 87 -9.61 -16.13 -17.16
CA SER A 87 -8.55 -16.78 -17.95
C SER A 87 -9.04 -17.40 -19.26
N ILE A 88 -10.05 -16.80 -19.91
CA ILE A 88 -10.65 -17.33 -21.14
C ILE A 88 -9.65 -17.29 -22.30
N LYS A 89 -8.85 -16.24 -22.39
CA LYS A 89 -7.81 -16.09 -23.41
C LYS A 89 -6.58 -15.38 -22.86
N HIS A 90 -5.42 -15.72 -23.41
CA HIS A 90 -4.19 -14.99 -23.16
C HIS A 90 -4.21 -13.61 -23.84
N ILE A 91 -3.66 -12.59 -23.19
CA ILE A 91 -3.59 -11.22 -23.72
C ILE A 91 -2.14 -10.71 -23.71
N ASN A 92 -1.83 -9.87 -24.69
CA ASN A 92 -0.58 -9.11 -24.67
C ASN A 92 -0.75 -7.87 -23.77
N PRO A 93 -0.08 -7.78 -22.61
CA PRO A 93 -0.24 -6.66 -21.68
C PRO A 93 0.32 -5.33 -22.20
N TYR A 94 1.14 -5.35 -23.24
CA TYR A 94 1.58 -4.13 -23.94
C TYR A 94 0.47 -3.47 -24.78
N ALA A 95 -0.51 -4.25 -25.21
CA ALA A 95 -1.62 -3.75 -26.03
C ALA A 95 -2.92 -3.62 -25.23
N VAL A 96 -3.15 -4.50 -24.24
CA VAL A 96 -4.39 -4.55 -23.45
C VAL A 96 -4.02 -4.57 -21.97
N THR A 97 -4.30 -3.49 -21.28
CA THR A 97 -3.85 -3.26 -19.89
C THR A 97 -4.92 -3.52 -18.84
N ASP A 98 -6.16 -3.79 -19.27
CA ASP A 98 -7.38 -3.87 -18.46
C ASP A 98 -8.04 -5.25 -18.46
N ALA A 99 -7.29 -6.27 -18.86
CA ALA A 99 -7.75 -7.65 -19.00
C ALA A 99 -8.95 -7.82 -19.97
N GLY A 100 -9.02 -6.97 -20.99
CA GLY A 100 -10.12 -6.96 -21.95
C GLY A 100 -11.38 -6.31 -21.37
N GLU A 101 -11.26 -5.10 -20.86
CA GLU A 101 -12.31 -4.28 -20.26
C GLU A 101 -12.90 -4.83 -18.95
N ALA A 102 -12.19 -5.78 -18.30
CA ALA A 102 -12.69 -6.42 -17.09
C ALA A 102 -12.20 -5.77 -15.79
N PHE A 103 -11.00 -5.17 -15.81
CA PHE A 103 -10.35 -4.58 -14.63
C PHE A 103 -9.82 -3.18 -14.95
N PRO A 104 -9.64 -2.32 -13.95
CA PRO A 104 -8.92 -1.06 -14.15
C PRO A 104 -7.51 -1.32 -14.70
N SER A 105 -7.08 -0.50 -15.67
CA SER A 105 -5.78 -0.66 -16.31
C SER A 105 -4.65 -0.77 -15.32
N GLY A 106 -3.86 -1.84 -15.43
CA GLY A 106 -2.71 -2.13 -14.59
C GLY A 106 -3.01 -2.85 -13.28
N ASP A 107 -4.26 -3.15 -12.94
CA ASP A 107 -4.59 -3.93 -11.74
C ASP A 107 -4.00 -5.34 -11.81
N ALA A 108 -4.08 -5.97 -12.99
CA ALA A 108 -3.71 -7.37 -13.18
C ALA A 108 -2.20 -7.64 -13.15
N PHE A 109 -1.35 -6.65 -13.34
CA PHE A 109 0.10 -6.89 -13.42
C PHE A 109 0.96 -5.69 -12.99
N LEU A 110 2.16 -6.00 -12.47
CA LEU A 110 3.22 -5.04 -12.13
C LEU A 110 4.46 -5.18 -13.02
N VAL A 111 4.63 -6.30 -13.67
CA VAL A 111 5.73 -6.59 -14.58
C VAL A 111 5.17 -6.93 -15.96
N TYR A 112 5.96 -6.72 -16.99
CA TYR A 112 5.65 -7.12 -18.35
C TYR A 112 6.47 -8.34 -18.76
N PRO A 113 5.99 -9.16 -19.69
CA PRO A 113 6.74 -10.30 -20.20
C PRO A 113 7.84 -9.79 -21.16
N GLY A 114 9.07 -9.81 -20.72
CA GLY A 114 10.21 -9.40 -21.54
C GLY A 114 10.77 -10.54 -22.38
N GLU A 115 11.75 -10.23 -23.20
CA GLU A 115 12.43 -11.17 -24.09
C GLU A 115 13.15 -12.26 -23.27
N GLY A 116 13.11 -13.50 -23.78
CA GLY A 116 13.75 -14.64 -23.11
C GLY A 116 13.15 -15.02 -21.76
N GLY A 117 11.96 -14.52 -21.41
CA GLY A 117 11.29 -14.78 -20.13
C GLY A 117 11.79 -13.91 -18.97
N VAL A 118 12.63 -12.92 -19.24
CA VAL A 118 13.05 -11.93 -18.25
C VAL A 118 11.93 -10.90 -18.05
N PRO A 119 11.46 -10.66 -16.82
CA PRO A 119 10.40 -9.67 -16.60
C PRO A 119 10.92 -8.25 -16.82
N GLU A 120 10.09 -7.41 -17.48
CA GLU A 120 10.32 -5.99 -17.57
C GLU A 120 9.56 -5.25 -16.47
N GLU A 121 10.27 -4.41 -15.74
CA GLU A 121 9.71 -3.69 -14.60
C GLU A 121 8.82 -2.53 -15.06
N SER A 122 7.68 -2.35 -14.40
CA SER A 122 6.88 -1.14 -14.55
C SER A 122 7.23 -0.09 -13.50
N ILE A 123 6.93 1.18 -13.77
CA ILE A 123 7.06 2.24 -12.76
C ILE A 123 6.23 1.94 -11.50
N ARG A 124 5.14 1.20 -11.61
CA ARG A 124 4.30 0.79 -10.48
C ARG A 124 5.01 -0.21 -9.57
N LEU A 125 5.83 -1.11 -10.12
CA LEU A 125 6.69 -1.99 -9.33
C LEU A 125 7.74 -1.17 -8.56
N MET A 126 8.37 -0.19 -9.22
CA MET A 126 9.33 0.71 -8.57
C MET A 126 8.68 1.54 -7.44
N LEU A 127 7.43 1.97 -7.63
CA LEU A 127 6.66 2.63 -6.57
C LEU A 127 6.37 1.70 -5.39
N MET A 128 6.04 0.43 -5.63
CA MET A 128 5.86 -0.55 -4.55
C MET A 128 7.18 -0.82 -3.82
N GLN A 129 8.31 -0.81 -4.50
CA GLN A 129 9.62 -0.83 -3.86
C GLN A 129 9.82 0.37 -2.95
N GLN A 130 9.48 1.58 -3.40
CA GLN A 130 9.54 2.80 -2.56
C GLN A 130 8.60 2.72 -1.36
N VAL A 131 7.40 2.15 -1.50
CA VAL A 131 6.50 1.86 -0.37
C VAL A 131 7.24 1.08 0.72
N MET A 132 7.91 0.01 0.35
CA MET A 132 8.65 -0.83 1.31
C MET A 132 9.88 -0.13 1.88
N GLN A 133 10.56 0.70 1.09
CA GLN A 133 11.68 1.53 1.57
C GLN A 133 11.21 2.61 2.55
N ASP A 134 10.04 3.18 2.36
CA ASP A 134 9.46 4.14 3.29
C ASP A 134 9.13 3.46 4.63
N VAL A 135 8.49 2.28 4.61
CA VAL A 135 8.23 1.50 5.83
C VAL A 135 9.54 1.21 6.60
N ARG A 136 10.57 0.71 5.90
CA ARG A 136 11.89 0.44 6.52
C ARG A 136 12.55 1.69 7.10
N ALA A 137 12.39 2.84 6.45
CA ALA A 137 12.94 4.09 6.98
C ALA A 137 12.20 4.55 8.24
N PHE A 138 10.88 4.40 8.30
CA PHE A 138 10.11 4.67 9.52
C PHE A 138 10.50 3.71 10.64
N GLU A 139 10.65 2.42 10.36
CA GLU A 139 11.09 1.42 11.34
C GLU A 139 12.51 1.70 11.86
N LEU A 140 13.44 2.07 10.97
CA LEU A 140 14.79 2.48 11.37
C LEU A 140 14.72 3.72 12.28
N LEU A 141 13.98 4.75 11.88
CA LEU A 141 13.84 5.95 12.71
C LEU A 141 13.17 5.63 14.05
N GLU A 142 12.14 4.76 14.06
CA GLU A 142 11.48 4.29 15.28
C GLU A 142 12.49 3.65 16.25
N SER A 143 13.39 2.83 15.73
CA SER A 143 14.44 2.19 16.56
C SER A 143 15.42 3.19 17.19
N LEU A 144 15.58 4.38 16.61
CA LEU A 144 16.50 5.42 17.07
C LEU A 144 15.85 6.43 18.01
N VAL A 145 14.61 6.82 17.74
CA VAL A 145 13.95 7.94 18.43
C VAL A 145 12.58 7.59 19.07
N GLY A 146 12.11 6.37 18.86
CA GLY A 146 10.81 5.91 19.34
C GLY A 146 9.65 6.25 18.37
N ARG A 147 8.60 5.43 18.46
CA ARG A 147 7.44 5.49 17.54
C ARG A 147 6.67 6.79 17.62
N GLU A 148 6.47 7.32 18.82
CA GLU A 148 5.73 8.57 19.02
C GLU A 148 6.34 9.70 18.20
N LYS A 149 7.67 9.84 18.24
CA LYS A 149 8.40 10.84 17.46
C LYS A 149 8.24 10.65 15.95
N VAL A 150 8.25 9.42 15.47
CA VAL A 150 8.02 9.13 14.03
C VAL A 150 6.61 9.51 13.62
N CYS A 151 5.60 9.21 14.45
CA CYS A 151 4.21 9.60 14.18
C CYS A 151 4.04 11.13 14.15
N GLU A 152 4.71 11.88 15.04
CA GLU A 152 4.75 13.35 14.99
C GLU A 152 5.30 13.86 13.67
N ILE A 153 6.46 13.33 13.23
CA ILE A 153 7.11 13.70 11.96
C ILE A 153 6.20 13.41 10.76
N ILE A 154 5.49 12.30 10.78
CA ILE A 154 4.52 11.96 9.72
C ILE A 154 3.34 12.94 9.73
N ALA A 155 2.88 13.36 10.90
CA ALA A 155 1.76 14.29 11.03
C ALA A 155 2.13 15.74 10.64
N GLU A 156 3.41 16.08 10.57
CA GLU A 156 3.83 17.42 10.16
C GLU A 156 3.34 17.76 8.74
N GLY A 157 2.68 18.93 8.63
CA GLY A 157 2.13 19.41 7.36
C GLY A 157 0.84 18.69 6.92
N THR A 158 0.14 18.06 7.87
CA THR A 158 -1.23 17.56 7.66
C THR A 158 -2.19 18.27 8.58
N ASP A 159 -3.33 18.72 8.05
CA ASP A 159 -4.39 19.38 8.84
C ASP A 159 -5.27 18.36 9.60
N GLU A 160 -5.29 17.12 9.13
CA GLU A 160 -6.09 16.04 9.70
C GLU A 160 -5.28 14.75 9.82
N PRO A 161 -5.67 13.83 10.73
CA PRO A 161 -5.03 12.51 10.82
C PRO A 161 -5.11 11.73 9.50
N ILE A 162 -3.99 11.14 9.10
CA ILE A 162 -3.92 10.27 7.92
C ILE A 162 -4.70 8.98 8.21
N THR A 163 -5.63 8.65 7.31
CA THR A 163 -6.36 7.38 7.32
C THR A 163 -6.20 6.65 6.00
N PHE A 164 -6.81 5.48 5.82
CA PHE A 164 -6.82 4.81 4.51
C PHE A 164 -7.62 5.59 3.45
N LYS A 165 -8.55 6.47 3.84
CA LYS A 165 -9.38 7.28 2.93
C LYS A 165 -8.98 8.74 2.87
N ARG A 166 -8.41 9.28 3.94
CA ARG A 166 -7.97 10.68 4.05
C ARG A 166 -6.46 10.72 4.21
N TYR A 167 -5.78 11.33 3.28
CA TYR A 167 -4.34 11.47 3.24
C TYR A 167 -3.94 12.56 2.24
N PRO A 168 -2.76 13.18 2.37
CA PRO A 168 -2.22 14.09 1.38
C PRO A 168 -2.04 13.38 0.03
N LYS A 169 -2.52 13.99 -1.05
CA LYS A 169 -2.46 13.42 -2.40
C LYS A 169 -1.34 14.01 -3.24
N GLU A 170 -0.74 15.08 -2.77
CA GLU A 170 0.33 15.83 -3.40
C GLU A 170 1.67 15.09 -3.22
N LYS A 171 2.41 14.95 -4.32
CA LYS A 171 3.72 14.29 -4.30
C LYS A 171 4.73 15.06 -3.43
N GLU A 172 4.60 16.37 -3.37
CA GLU A 172 5.48 17.27 -2.62
C GLU A 172 5.48 16.93 -1.12
N TRP A 173 4.32 16.60 -0.57
CA TRP A 173 4.21 16.19 0.82
C TRP A 173 4.99 14.89 1.11
N LEU A 174 4.83 13.87 0.26
CA LEU A 174 5.55 12.59 0.41
C LEU A 174 7.07 12.75 0.28
N LEU A 175 7.53 13.59 -0.65
CA LEU A 175 8.95 13.87 -0.82
C LEU A 175 9.51 14.61 0.39
N ALA A 176 8.82 15.64 0.86
CA ALA A 176 9.22 16.39 2.04
C ALA A 176 9.20 15.51 3.32
N LEU A 177 8.22 14.63 3.48
CA LEU A 177 8.19 13.65 4.56
C LEU A 177 9.44 12.77 4.52
N ARG A 178 9.80 12.23 3.35
CA ARG A 178 10.97 11.36 3.24
C ARG A 178 12.27 12.09 3.57
N GLU A 179 12.43 13.35 3.15
CA GLU A 179 13.58 14.17 3.50
C GLU A 179 13.65 14.44 5.00
N ARG A 180 12.54 14.76 5.66
CA ARG A 180 12.50 14.92 7.12
C ARG A 180 12.92 13.62 7.85
N VAL A 181 12.38 12.49 7.43
CA VAL A 181 12.74 11.18 8.00
C VAL A 181 14.23 10.90 7.86
N ASN A 182 14.80 11.10 6.68
CA ASN A 182 16.24 10.90 6.44
C ASN A 182 17.08 11.83 7.32
N ALA A 183 16.73 13.12 7.39
CA ALA A 183 17.43 14.08 8.22
C ALA A 183 17.41 13.74 9.73
N GLU A 184 16.28 13.23 10.22
CA GLU A 184 16.19 12.78 11.62
C GLU A 184 16.97 11.49 11.88
N ILE A 185 17.03 10.56 10.93
CA ILE A 185 17.90 9.37 11.02
C ILE A 185 19.36 9.81 11.11
N GLU A 186 19.83 10.70 10.21
CA GLU A 186 21.20 11.20 10.21
C GLU A 186 21.55 11.88 11.54
N LYS A 187 20.68 12.77 12.04
CA LYS A 187 20.86 13.43 13.35
C LYS A 187 20.94 12.43 14.52
N ALA A 188 20.14 11.38 14.49
CA ALA A 188 20.10 10.40 15.55
C ALA A 188 21.34 9.51 15.56
N ILE A 189 21.87 9.13 14.39
CA ILE A 189 23.10 8.34 14.26
C ILE A 189 24.33 9.14 14.71
N VAL A 190 24.42 10.44 14.37
CA VAL A 190 25.57 11.28 14.77
C VAL A 190 25.63 11.51 16.29
N LYS A 191 24.51 11.35 17.00
CA LYS A 191 24.44 11.55 18.46
C LYS A 191 24.78 10.29 19.28
N GLN A 192 24.91 9.14 18.63
CA GLN A 192 25.35 7.90 19.25
C GLN A 192 26.88 7.75 19.24
#